data_7a0c8e4a72b22958c61389f2c58e4fb9
#
_entry.id   7a0c8e4a72b22958c61389f2c58e4fb9
#
_cell.length_a   1.000
_cell.length_b   1.000
_cell.length_c   1.000
_cell.angle_alpha   90.00
_cell.angle_beta   90.00
_cell.angle_gamma   90.00
#
_symmetry.space_group_name_H-M   'P 1'
#
loop_
_entity.id
_entity.type
_entity.pdbx_description
1 polymer ?
#
loop_
_entity_poly.entity_id
_entity_poly.type
_entity_poly.pdbx_seq_one_letter_code
_entity_poly.pdbx_strand_id
1 'polypeptide(L)'
;SSLEFDVGAINKHLSRFLPAGFYYKMFIHPRPFWKHVYEPIIRHSAGLGKAPKETDGDTYEHLHAFCDVLIIGGGVAGLEAARTAALSGAKVIVLEQTAHWGGRAPVDGGTVDGTPVADFIDALVAELSGMANVTLRTRVMGAGVYDHGYVLGYERLTDHAPETAGPRHRLWRIRAGHIVTATGAIERPLSFAGNDIPGVMLAASVRDYLVNYGVSVGDRTVVVTNNDDAYRTAIALTEAGLTVPAILDARVLPQDSALMTRAKDLGIRVMMGHAVARVTGGKRVTGVEVCSQAGEGAVLETFPCDAVAMSGGWSPVVHLWSHCGGKLTWDTAGAMFRPDVNNPPLGADGHGFVTAAGAAGGFFALDDILHDAHAAADGVVTTLGFKLPADAVSPNADRQEEAPLAPVWMMPQGANVKLREKTWLDYQNDVKVSDVRLAAQEGFVSVEHAKRYTTLGMATDQGKLSNINGLAT
;
A
#
# COMPACT_ATOMS: atom_id res chain seq x y z
N SER A 1 -17.19 15.66 18.29
CA SER A 1 -16.94 14.24 18.63
C SER A 1 -15.48 14.05 19.01
N SER A 2 -15.21 13.14 19.92
CA SER A 2 -13.87 12.69 20.32
C SER A 2 -13.78 11.18 20.17
N LEU A 3 -12.58 10.60 20.32
CA LEU A 3 -12.39 9.15 20.32
C LEU A 3 -13.17 8.46 21.46
N GLU A 4 -13.41 9.18 22.55
CA GLU A 4 -14.14 8.65 23.70
C GLU A 4 -15.66 8.82 23.57
N PHE A 5 -16.10 9.91 22.93
CA PHE A 5 -17.50 10.25 22.77
C PHE A 5 -17.78 10.74 21.36
N ASP A 6 -18.40 9.89 20.56
CA ASP A 6 -18.80 10.17 19.18
C ASP A 6 -20.33 10.29 19.06
N VAL A 7 -20.81 11.50 18.84
CA VAL A 7 -22.24 11.77 18.55
C VAL A 7 -22.68 11.11 17.26
N GLY A 8 -21.78 10.99 16.26
CA GLY A 8 -22.03 10.33 15.00
C GLY A 8 -22.35 8.84 15.12
N ALA A 9 -21.95 8.20 16.24
CA ALA A 9 -22.25 6.79 16.51
C ALA A 9 -23.76 6.46 16.48
N ILE A 10 -24.65 7.45 16.63
CA ILE A 10 -26.10 7.27 16.45
C ILE A 10 -26.45 6.77 15.05
N ASN A 11 -25.66 7.11 14.03
CA ASN A 11 -25.86 6.67 12.66
C ASN A 11 -25.73 5.15 12.52
N LYS A 12 -25.02 4.48 13.43
CA LYS A 12 -24.95 3.02 13.47
C LYS A 12 -26.32 2.38 13.68
N HIS A 13 -27.18 3.01 14.47
CA HIS A 13 -28.55 2.55 14.69
C HIS A 13 -29.48 2.89 13.54
N LEU A 14 -29.14 3.92 12.75
CA LEU A 14 -29.90 4.36 11.58
C LEU A 14 -29.40 3.71 10.29
N SER A 15 -28.33 2.92 10.32
CA SER A 15 -27.67 2.34 9.13
C SER A 15 -28.60 1.51 8.24
N ARG A 16 -29.61 0.86 8.83
CA ARG A 16 -30.63 0.12 8.06
C ARG A 16 -31.48 1.01 7.14
N PHE A 17 -31.57 2.32 7.42
CA PHE A 17 -32.31 3.30 6.62
C PHE A 17 -31.42 4.06 5.65
N LEU A 18 -30.09 3.86 5.73
CA LEU A 18 -29.08 4.54 4.94
C LEU A 18 -28.26 3.51 4.13
N PRO A 19 -28.89 2.66 3.28
CA PRO A 19 -28.15 1.73 2.44
C PRO A 19 -27.35 2.48 1.36
N ALA A 20 -26.45 1.79 0.67
CA ALA A 20 -25.74 2.35 -0.48
C ALA A 20 -26.72 3.01 -1.46
N GLY A 21 -26.35 4.16 -2.01
CA GLY A 21 -27.22 4.95 -2.88
C GLY A 21 -28.38 5.67 -2.16
N PHE A 22 -28.40 5.73 -0.82
CA PHE A 22 -29.47 6.38 -0.06
C PHE A 22 -29.75 7.81 -0.51
N TYR A 23 -28.75 8.58 -0.88
CA TYR A 23 -28.91 9.96 -1.34
C TYR A 23 -29.57 10.08 -2.72
N TYR A 24 -29.60 9.04 -3.52
CA TYR A 24 -30.42 8.98 -4.74
C TYR A 24 -31.88 8.63 -4.47
N LYS A 25 -32.18 8.03 -3.33
CA LYS A 25 -33.51 7.48 -3.00
C LYS A 25 -34.28 8.30 -1.96
N MET A 26 -33.58 8.86 -0.96
CA MET A 26 -34.21 9.40 0.24
C MET A 26 -34.21 10.92 0.36
N PHE A 27 -33.19 11.62 -0.11
CA PHE A 27 -33.04 13.08 0.10
C PHE A 27 -33.37 13.91 -1.15
N ILE A 28 -34.28 13.42 -1.98
CA ILE A 28 -34.64 14.03 -3.27
C ILE A 28 -35.80 15.00 -3.18
N HIS A 29 -36.59 14.96 -2.12
CA HIS A 29 -37.76 15.83 -1.93
C HIS A 29 -37.78 16.50 -0.55
N PRO A 30 -38.22 17.78 -0.48
CA PRO A 30 -38.42 18.72 -1.60
C PRO A 30 -37.04 19.13 -2.21
N ARG A 31 -36.98 19.35 -3.52
CA ARG A 31 -35.72 19.66 -4.24
C ARG A 31 -34.88 20.78 -3.62
N PRO A 32 -35.47 21.93 -3.16
CA PRO A 32 -34.67 22.99 -2.53
C PRO A 32 -33.95 22.57 -1.25
N PHE A 33 -34.47 21.54 -0.53
CA PHE A 33 -33.91 21.08 0.73
C PHE A 33 -32.58 20.37 0.53
N TRP A 34 -32.34 19.78 -0.66
CA TRP A 34 -31.04 19.20 -0.94
C TRP A 34 -29.92 20.21 -0.67
N LYS A 35 -29.97 21.36 -1.34
CA LYS A 35 -28.90 22.39 -1.26
C LYS A 35 -28.81 23.07 0.10
N HIS A 36 -29.93 23.29 0.77
CA HIS A 36 -29.98 24.16 1.94
C HIS A 36 -30.10 23.41 3.27
N VAL A 37 -30.45 22.13 3.26
CA VAL A 37 -30.66 21.33 4.47
C VAL A 37 -29.85 20.03 4.42
N TYR A 38 -30.11 19.15 3.46
CA TYR A 38 -29.53 17.81 3.47
C TYR A 38 -28.01 17.81 3.19
N GLU A 39 -27.56 18.49 2.13
CA GLU A 39 -26.15 18.55 1.77
C GLU A 39 -25.27 19.13 2.90
N PRO A 40 -25.61 20.28 3.53
CA PRO A 40 -24.82 20.80 4.64
C PRO A 40 -24.73 19.84 5.84
N ILE A 41 -25.82 19.10 6.16
CA ILE A 41 -25.80 18.12 7.25
C ILE A 41 -24.93 16.93 6.87
N ILE A 42 -25.10 16.39 5.66
CA ILE A 42 -24.32 15.25 5.16
C ILE A 42 -22.83 15.63 5.10
N ARG A 43 -22.50 16.81 4.54
CA ARG A 43 -21.12 17.32 4.48
C ARG A 43 -20.49 17.44 5.87
N HIS A 44 -21.22 17.97 6.83
CA HIS A 44 -20.74 18.09 8.20
C HIS A 44 -20.52 16.71 8.86
N SER A 45 -21.44 15.77 8.64
CA SER A 45 -21.35 14.40 9.15
C SER A 45 -20.22 13.62 8.50
N ALA A 46 -19.92 13.88 7.22
CA ALA A 46 -18.81 13.26 6.49
C ALA A 46 -17.43 13.86 6.84
N GLY A 47 -17.37 14.88 7.71
CA GLY A 47 -16.10 15.47 8.15
C GLY A 47 -15.35 16.25 7.06
N LEU A 48 -16.01 16.68 5.98
CA LEU A 48 -15.37 17.40 4.87
C LEU A 48 -14.89 18.81 5.23
N GLY A 49 -15.16 19.27 6.47
CA GLY A 49 -14.70 20.55 6.97
C GLY A 49 -15.33 21.75 6.28
N LYS A 50 -14.70 22.91 6.46
CA LYS A 50 -15.07 24.16 5.81
C LYS A 50 -13.84 24.75 5.14
N ALA A 51 -14.01 25.40 3.97
CA ALA A 51 -12.94 26.15 3.35
C ALA A 51 -12.43 27.22 4.32
N PRO A 52 -11.10 27.41 4.43
CA PRO A 52 -10.53 28.50 5.22
C PRO A 52 -11.01 29.84 4.69
N LYS A 53 -11.19 30.79 5.61
CA LYS A 53 -11.61 32.18 5.27
C LYS A 53 -10.44 33.16 5.34
N GLU A 54 -9.38 32.76 6.00
CA GLU A 54 -8.15 33.55 6.12
C GLU A 54 -7.25 33.27 4.93
N THR A 55 -6.43 34.27 4.59
CA THR A 55 -5.39 34.08 3.58
C THR A 55 -4.33 33.12 4.06
N ASP A 56 -3.85 32.29 3.15
CA ASP A 56 -2.72 31.40 3.44
C ASP A 56 -1.47 32.27 3.73
N GLY A 57 -0.92 32.11 4.92
CA GLY A 57 0.31 32.80 5.35
C GLY A 57 1.59 32.10 4.92
N ASP A 58 1.49 30.88 4.38
CA ASP A 58 2.63 30.10 3.93
C ASP A 58 3.16 30.60 2.57
N THR A 59 4.43 30.37 2.34
CA THR A 59 5.08 30.64 1.05
C THR A 59 5.45 29.35 0.34
N TYR A 60 5.44 29.38 -0.98
CA TYR A 60 5.70 28.25 -1.84
C TYR A 60 6.66 28.63 -2.96
N GLU A 61 7.49 27.70 -3.40
CA GLU A 61 8.40 27.93 -4.51
C GLU A 61 8.31 26.88 -5.60
N HIS A 62 8.77 27.24 -6.79
CA HIS A 62 8.78 26.38 -7.97
C HIS A 62 10.20 26.35 -8.54
N LEU A 63 10.75 25.15 -8.70
CA LEU A 63 12.07 24.95 -9.28
C LEU A 63 12.01 24.06 -10.51
N HIS A 64 12.97 24.23 -11.40
CA HIS A 64 13.17 23.43 -12.58
C HIS A 64 14.42 22.57 -12.42
N ALA A 65 14.38 21.33 -12.89
CA ALA A 65 15.54 20.44 -12.92
C ALA A 65 15.54 19.60 -14.21
N PHE A 66 16.75 19.14 -14.56
CA PHE A 66 16.99 18.30 -15.75
C PHE A 66 17.90 17.15 -15.35
N CYS A 67 17.61 15.95 -15.81
CA CYS A 67 18.42 14.75 -15.63
C CYS A 67 18.27 13.80 -16.81
N ASP A 68 19.22 12.88 -16.95
CA ASP A 68 19.11 11.80 -17.91
C ASP A 68 18.16 10.73 -17.40
N VAL A 69 18.31 10.33 -16.11
CA VAL A 69 17.46 9.35 -15.46
C VAL A 69 16.85 9.93 -14.18
N LEU A 70 15.53 9.91 -14.10
CA LEU A 70 14.79 10.23 -12.88
C LEU A 70 14.28 8.96 -12.23
N ILE A 71 14.59 8.76 -10.96
CA ILE A 71 14.12 7.63 -10.18
C ILE A 71 13.11 8.10 -9.15
N ILE A 72 11.93 7.50 -9.15
CA ILE A 72 10.83 7.81 -8.22
C ILE A 72 10.65 6.64 -7.25
N GLY A 73 11.06 6.87 -6.02
CA GLY A 73 11.11 5.91 -4.92
C GLY A 73 12.55 5.61 -4.51
N GLY A 74 12.86 5.88 -3.24
CA GLY A 74 14.16 5.66 -2.62
C GLY A 74 14.25 4.37 -1.82
N GLY A 75 13.44 3.36 -2.16
CA GLY A 75 13.59 1.99 -1.68
C GLY A 75 14.84 1.33 -2.25
N VAL A 76 15.14 0.10 -1.81
CA VAL A 76 16.35 -0.63 -2.24
C VAL A 76 16.41 -0.77 -3.78
N ALA A 77 15.29 -0.98 -4.46
CA ALA A 77 15.23 -0.99 -5.93
C ALA A 77 15.63 0.35 -6.54
N GLY A 78 15.10 1.46 -6.02
CA GLY A 78 15.42 2.79 -6.54
C GLY A 78 16.87 3.20 -6.30
N LEU A 79 17.44 2.83 -5.16
CA LEU A 79 18.84 3.09 -4.85
C LEU A 79 19.78 2.28 -5.73
N GLU A 80 19.50 0.98 -5.96
CA GLU A 80 20.31 0.16 -6.87
C GLU A 80 20.18 0.62 -8.33
N ALA A 81 18.98 0.96 -8.79
CA ALA A 81 18.78 1.56 -10.11
C ALA A 81 19.55 2.89 -10.25
N ALA A 82 19.58 3.71 -9.18
CA ALA A 82 20.35 4.95 -9.15
C ALA A 82 21.84 4.71 -9.27
N ARG A 83 22.37 3.74 -8.51
CA ARG A 83 23.77 3.33 -8.56
C ARG A 83 24.17 2.87 -9.97
N THR A 84 23.40 1.95 -10.52
CA THR A 84 23.63 1.43 -11.87
C THR A 84 23.63 2.55 -12.91
N ALA A 85 22.60 3.41 -12.89
CA ALA A 85 22.55 4.54 -13.82
C ALA A 85 23.69 5.52 -13.63
N ALA A 86 24.06 5.84 -12.38
CA ALA A 86 25.13 6.78 -12.07
C ALA A 86 26.51 6.29 -12.50
N LEU A 87 26.81 4.99 -12.37
CA LEU A 87 28.04 4.37 -12.80
C LEU A 87 28.28 4.48 -14.33
N SER A 88 27.22 4.58 -15.13
CA SER A 88 27.34 4.84 -16.56
C SER A 88 27.74 6.29 -16.90
N GLY A 89 27.76 7.19 -15.92
CA GLY A 89 27.99 8.62 -16.10
C GLY A 89 26.73 9.45 -16.35
N ALA A 90 25.53 8.82 -16.41
CA ALA A 90 24.26 9.52 -16.54
C ALA A 90 24.01 10.44 -15.34
N LYS A 91 23.36 11.58 -15.57
CA LYS A 91 22.88 12.47 -14.50
C LYS A 91 21.60 11.93 -13.90
N VAL A 92 21.64 11.57 -12.60
CA VAL A 92 20.56 10.91 -11.89
C VAL A 92 19.94 11.83 -10.83
N ILE A 93 18.62 11.85 -10.76
CA ILE A 93 17.88 12.43 -9.63
C ILE A 93 17.03 11.32 -9.00
N VAL A 94 17.07 11.18 -7.67
CA VAL A 94 16.24 10.25 -6.91
C VAL A 94 15.30 11.02 -6.01
N LEU A 95 14.00 10.71 -6.09
CA LEU A 95 12.95 11.28 -5.26
C LEU A 95 12.43 10.23 -4.29
N GLU A 96 12.47 10.52 -2.99
CA GLU A 96 11.88 9.70 -1.93
C GLU A 96 10.84 10.51 -1.13
N GLN A 97 9.63 9.96 -1.01
CA GLN A 97 8.52 10.66 -0.35
C GLN A 97 8.65 10.73 1.18
N THR A 98 9.39 9.80 1.79
CA THR A 98 9.63 9.75 3.23
C THR A 98 10.89 10.52 3.61
N ALA A 99 11.22 10.54 4.89
CA ALA A 99 12.48 11.14 5.39
C ALA A 99 13.66 10.18 5.31
N HIS A 100 13.41 8.90 5.02
CA HIS A 100 14.36 7.81 5.14
C HIS A 100 14.51 7.08 3.81
N TRP A 101 15.71 6.57 3.56
CA TRP A 101 16.03 5.72 2.43
C TRP A 101 15.79 4.25 2.75
N GLY A 102 15.73 3.42 1.70
CA GLY A 102 15.67 1.96 1.82
C GLY A 102 14.24 1.40 1.73
N GLY A 103 13.20 2.23 1.84
CA GLY A 103 11.81 1.79 1.77
C GLY A 103 11.48 0.78 2.86
N ARG A 104 11.00 -0.39 2.47
CA ARG A 104 10.63 -1.46 3.41
C ARG A 104 11.78 -2.39 3.80
N ALA A 105 12.85 -2.43 3.03
CA ALA A 105 13.91 -3.42 3.23
C ALA A 105 14.50 -3.41 4.65
N PRO A 106 14.75 -2.25 5.31
CA PRO A 106 15.21 -2.23 6.70
C PRO A 106 14.24 -2.87 7.71
N VAL A 107 12.94 -2.83 7.42
CA VAL A 107 11.87 -3.39 8.27
C VAL A 107 11.68 -4.89 8.01
N ASP A 108 11.81 -5.30 6.75
CA ASP A 108 11.64 -6.70 6.33
C ASP A 108 12.87 -7.55 6.64
N GLY A 109 14.04 -6.91 6.76
CA GLY A 109 15.30 -7.55 7.07
C GLY A 109 15.92 -8.27 5.86
N GLY A 110 16.91 -9.11 6.14
CA GLY A 110 17.68 -9.85 5.14
C GLY A 110 19.11 -9.36 5.04
N THR A 111 19.88 -10.01 4.16
CA THR A 111 21.30 -9.70 3.91
C THR A 111 21.57 -9.51 2.42
N VAL A 112 22.49 -8.63 2.11
CA VAL A 112 22.99 -8.38 0.75
C VAL A 112 24.51 -8.52 0.79
N ASP A 113 25.08 -9.43 -0.01
CA ASP A 113 26.49 -9.78 -0.02
C ASP A 113 27.04 -10.06 1.39
N GLY A 114 26.24 -10.73 2.24
CA GLY A 114 26.59 -11.07 3.63
C GLY A 114 26.46 -9.92 4.63
N THR A 115 26.02 -8.73 4.21
CA THR A 115 25.82 -7.55 5.06
C THR A 115 24.34 -7.36 5.36
N PRO A 116 23.92 -7.03 6.60
CA PRO A 116 22.55 -6.68 6.91
C PRO A 116 22.02 -5.60 5.96
N VAL A 117 20.81 -5.75 5.46
CA VAL A 117 20.25 -4.87 4.42
C VAL A 117 20.19 -3.40 4.85
N ALA A 118 20.03 -3.10 6.14
CA ALA A 118 20.05 -1.73 6.64
C ALA A 118 21.44 -1.10 6.46
N ASP A 119 22.52 -1.81 6.84
CA ASP A 119 23.90 -1.36 6.69
C ASP A 119 24.29 -1.25 5.20
N PHE A 120 23.82 -2.17 4.35
CA PHE A 120 23.98 -2.09 2.90
C PHE A 120 23.34 -0.81 2.32
N ILE A 121 22.13 -0.47 2.76
CA ILE A 121 21.44 0.75 2.33
C ILE A 121 22.21 2.00 2.76
N ASP A 122 22.69 2.05 4.00
CA ASP A 122 23.47 3.20 4.49
C ASP A 122 24.76 3.38 3.67
N ALA A 123 25.47 2.29 3.36
CA ALA A 123 26.65 2.32 2.50
C ALA A 123 26.32 2.78 1.08
N LEU A 124 25.23 2.28 0.50
CA LEU A 124 24.76 2.64 -0.84
C LEU A 124 24.36 4.13 -0.93
N VAL A 125 23.68 4.64 0.07
CA VAL A 125 23.32 6.07 0.16
C VAL A 125 24.56 6.94 0.31
N ALA A 126 25.57 6.50 1.09
CA ALA A 126 26.84 7.19 1.22
C ALA A 126 27.60 7.22 -0.12
N GLU A 127 27.67 6.08 -0.84
CA GLU A 127 28.27 5.97 -2.18
C GLU A 127 27.59 6.97 -3.15
N LEU A 128 26.27 6.92 -3.27
CA LEU A 128 25.48 7.79 -4.15
C LEU A 128 25.64 9.27 -3.81
N SER A 129 25.70 9.61 -2.52
CA SER A 129 25.90 11.00 -2.05
C SER A 129 27.26 11.55 -2.42
N GLY A 130 28.27 10.68 -2.60
CA GLY A 130 29.62 11.04 -3.05
C GLY A 130 29.75 11.26 -4.56
N MET A 131 28.76 10.85 -5.37
CA MET A 131 28.78 10.95 -6.83
C MET A 131 28.33 12.33 -7.31
N ALA A 132 29.15 13.05 -8.08
CA ALA A 132 28.85 14.39 -8.56
C ALA A 132 27.66 14.47 -9.55
N ASN A 133 27.35 13.36 -10.20
CA ASN A 133 26.22 13.23 -11.15
C ASN A 133 24.93 12.75 -10.51
N VAL A 134 24.87 12.58 -9.18
CA VAL A 134 23.68 12.13 -8.45
C VAL A 134 23.11 13.23 -7.56
N THR A 135 21.80 13.35 -7.55
CA THR A 135 21.06 14.21 -6.62
C THR A 135 20.02 13.37 -5.88
N LEU A 136 20.20 13.22 -4.57
CA LEU A 136 19.28 12.52 -3.68
C LEU A 136 18.36 13.52 -2.98
N ARG A 137 17.03 13.26 -2.98
CA ARG A 137 16.02 14.11 -2.35
C ARG A 137 15.04 13.26 -1.55
N THR A 138 15.02 13.42 -0.24
CA THR A 138 13.97 12.90 0.66
C THR A 138 12.83 13.90 0.80
N ARG A 139 11.67 13.46 1.31
CA ARG A 139 10.45 14.24 1.50
C ARG A 139 9.89 14.81 0.19
N VAL A 140 10.25 14.21 -0.94
CA VAL A 140 9.77 14.59 -2.27
C VAL A 140 8.95 13.47 -2.88
N MET A 141 7.67 13.69 -3.02
CA MET A 141 6.75 12.77 -3.67
C MET A 141 6.73 13.02 -5.18
N GLY A 142 6.93 11.98 -5.99
CA GLY A 142 6.62 12.02 -7.42
C GLY A 142 5.09 12.12 -7.60
N ALA A 143 4.59 13.33 -7.87
CA ALA A 143 3.16 13.64 -7.87
C ALA A 143 2.47 13.39 -9.22
N GLY A 144 3.21 13.33 -10.31
CA GLY A 144 2.66 13.05 -11.65
C GLY A 144 3.74 12.91 -12.70
N VAL A 145 3.48 12.06 -13.68
CA VAL A 145 4.31 11.85 -14.88
C VAL A 145 3.47 12.22 -16.10
N TYR A 146 4.03 13.02 -16.97
CA TYR A 146 3.36 13.59 -18.14
C TYR A 146 4.21 13.39 -19.39
N ASP A 147 3.69 13.79 -20.54
CA ASP A 147 4.37 13.69 -21.83
C ASP A 147 5.77 14.33 -21.82
N HIS A 148 6.63 13.83 -22.70
CA HIS A 148 8.01 14.32 -22.88
C HIS A 148 8.89 14.24 -21.62
N GLY A 149 8.72 13.21 -20.81
CA GLY A 149 9.50 13.02 -19.58
C GLY A 149 9.32 14.12 -18.54
N TYR A 150 8.16 14.79 -18.54
CA TYR A 150 7.87 15.84 -17.57
C TYR A 150 7.27 15.26 -16.30
N VAL A 151 7.89 15.56 -15.16
CA VAL A 151 7.49 15.05 -13.85
C VAL A 151 7.33 16.21 -12.87
N LEU A 152 6.28 16.11 -12.05
CA LEU A 152 6.08 16.98 -10.88
C LEU A 152 6.56 16.26 -9.62
N GLY A 153 7.50 16.88 -8.91
CA GLY A 153 7.94 16.46 -7.58
C GLY A 153 7.42 17.46 -6.52
N TYR A 154 6.71 16.94 -5.51
CA TYR A 154 6.18 17.78 -4.43
C TYR A 154 7.00 17.56 -3.16
N GLU A 155 7.81 18.57 -2.79
CA GLU A 155 8.72 18.55 -1.65
C GLU A 155 8.11 19.27 -0.44
N ARG A 156 8.15 18.60 0.71
CA ARG A 156 7.76 19.16 2.02
C ARG A 156 9.01 19.66 2.75
N LEU A 157 9.19 20.97 2.81
CA LEU A 157 10.40 21.58 3.37
C LEU A 157 10.33 21.79 4.88
N THR A 158 9.20 22.31 5.38
CA THR A 158 9.09 22.74 6.78
C THR A 158 7.93 22.12 7.56
N ASP A 159 7.13 21.23 6.96
CA ASP A 159 6.04 20.54 7.67
C ASP A 159 6.50 19.80 8.94
N HIS A 160 7.73 19.30 8.96
CA HIS A 160 8.36 18.61 10.09
C HIS A 160 9.14 19.53 11.04
N ALA A 161 9.27 20.79 10.70
CA ALA A 161 9.99 21.82 11.44
C ALA A 161 9.29 23.18 11.28
N PRO A 162 8.05 23.32 11.81
CA PRO A 162 7.18 24.47 11.54
C PRO A 162 7.77 25.82 11.99
N GLU A 163 8.72 25.81 12.91
CA GLU A 163 9.43 27.03 13.37
C GLU A 163 10.51 27.50 12.38
N THR A 164 10.76 26.73 11.31
CA THR A 164 11.79 27.09 10.33
C THR A 164 11.23 28.10 9.33
N ALA A 165 11.90 29.25 9.21
CA ALA A 165 11.54 30.25 8.22
C ALA A 165 11.83 29.76 6.78
N GLY A 166 11.00 30.16 5.84
CA GLY A 166 11.18 29.82 4.43
C GLY A 166 9.92 29.26 3.78
N PRO A 167 10.02 28.77 2.53
CA PRO A 167 8.89 28.15 1.85
C PRO A 167 8.50 26.85 2.54
N ARG A 168 7.20 26.67 2.71
CA ARG A 168 6.62 25.44 3.29
C ARG A 168 6.78 24.24 2.37
N HIS A 169 6.45 24.43 1.10
CA HIS A 169 6.56 23.40 0.08
C HIS A 169 7.26 23.92 -1.17
N ARG A 170 7.82 22.99 -1.93
CA ARG A 170 8.47 23.24 -3.20
C ARG A 170 7.92 22.31 -4.27
N LEU A 171 7.52 22.89 -5.41
CA LEU A 171 7.12 22.12 -6.58
C LEU A 171 8.30 22.04 -7.56
N TRP A 172 8.82 20.85 -7.73
CA TRP A 172 9.81 20.53 -8.74
C TRP A 172 9.14 20.25 -10.08
N ARG A 173 9.66 20.87 -11.13
CA ARG A 173 9.33 20.64 -12.53
C ARG A 173 10.54 20.01 -13.19
N ILE A 174 10.52 18.68 -13.31
CA ILE A 174 11.68 17.91 -13.75
C ILE A 174 11.47 17.44 -15.18
N ARG A 175 12.48 17.63 -16.04
CA ARG A 175 12.57 17.00 -17.35
C ARG A 175 13.59 15.90 -17.29
N ALA A 176 13.18 14.68 -17.57
CA ALA A 176 14.03 13.50 -17.58
C ALA A 176 14.12 12.89 -18.98
N GLY A 177 15.28 12.36 -19.33
CA GLY A 177 15.43 11.56 -20.54
C GLY A 177 14.67 10.24 -20.42
N HIS A 178 14.71 9.61 -19.24
CA HIS A 178 13.93 8.42 -18.89
C HIS A 178 13.54 8.43 -17.41
N ILE A 179 12.42 7.77 -17.08
CA ILE A 179 11.90 7.70 -15.72
C ILE A 179 11.88 6.24 -15.26
N VAL A 180 12.44 5.97 -14.09
CA VAL A 180 12.32 4.67 -13.41
C VAL A 180 11.36 4.82 -12.24
N THR A 181 10.24 4.11 -12.27
CA THR A 181 9.28 4.05 -11.16
C THR A 181 9.63 2.87 -10.25
N ALA A 182 10.29 3.17 -9.14
CA ALA A 182 10.63 2.23 -8.06
C ALA A 182 9.72 2.46 -6.84
N THR A 183 8.43 2.68 -7.11
CA THR A 183 7.41 3.17 -6.18
C THR A 183 6.90 2.11 -5.19
N GLY A 184 7.43 0.88 -5.28
CA GLY A 184 7.10 -0.19 -4.35
C GLY A 184 5.70 -0.78 -4.53
N ALA A 185 5.17 -1.35 -3.46
CA ALA A 185 3.85 -1.97 -3.41
C ALA A 185 3.13 -1.62 -2.12
N ILE A 186 1.81 -1.77 -2.12
CA ILE A 186 0.93 -1.55 -0.96
C ILE A 186 0.35 -2.91 -0.53
N GLU A 187 0.41 -3.21 0.77
CA GLU A 187 -0.21 -4.39 1.34
C GLU A 187 -1.74 -4.30 1.25
N ARG A 188 -2.38 -5.41 0.86
CA ARG A 188 -3.84 -5.50 0.75
C ARG A 188 -4.48 -5.92 2.06
N PRO A 189 -5.59 -5.30 2.47
CA PRO A 189 -6.40 -5.80 3.56
C PRO A 189 -7.12 -7.09 3.17
N LEU A 190 -7.55 -7.86 4.19
CA LEU A 190 -8.45 -8.99 4.08
C LEU A 190 -9.87 -8.57 4.47
N SER A 191 -10.87 -9.12 3.79
CA SER A 191 -12.28 -8.78 3.99
C SER A 191 -12.96 -9.79 4.91
N PHE A 192 -13.16 -9.42 6.18
CA PHE A 192 -13.86 -10.24 7.20
C PHE A 192 -14.72 -9.35 8.11
N ALA A 193 -15.66 -9.95 8.82
CA ALA A 193 -16.55 -9.17 9.68
C ALA A 193 -15.81 -8.54 10.86
N GLY A 194 -16.00 -7.22 11.06
CA GLY A 194 -15.36 -6.44 12.11
C GLY A 194 -13.93 -5.99 11.78
N ASN A 195 -13.55 -6.01 10.50
CA ASN A 195 -12.23 -5.54 10.06
C ASN A 195 -12.05 -4.01 10.16
N ASP A 196 -13.09 -3.29 10.57
CA ASP A 196 -13.09 -1.84 10.87
C ASP A 196 -12.85 -1.51 12.36
N ILE A 197 -12.80 -2.52 13.22
CA ILE A 197 -12.64 -2.28 14.66
C ILE A 197 -11.22 -1.77 14.94
N PRO A 198 -11.04 -0.66 15.71
CA PRO A 198 -9.71 -0.17 16.08
C PRO A 198 -8.86 -1.24 16.76
N GLY A 199 -7.65 -1.45 16.23
CA GLY A 199 -6.76 -2.54 16.56
C GLY A 199 -6.64 -3.60 15.46
N VAL A 200 -7.48 -3.53 14.40
CA VAL A 200 -7.27 -4.29 13.17
C VAL A 200 -6.40 -3.45 12.24
N MET A 201 -5.24 -3.96 11.86
CA MET A 201 -4.25 -3.25 11.05
C MET A 201 -3.62 -4.16 9.99
N LEU A 202 -2.99 -3.58 8.98
CA LEU A 202 -2.14 -4.30 8.04
C LEU A 202 -0.91 -4.86 8.76
N ALA A 203 -0.53 -6.09 8.48
CA ALA A 203 0.57 -6.78 9.16
C ALA A 203 1.91 -6.06 8.95
N ALA A 204 2.14 -5.56 7.74
CA ALA A 204 3.33 -4.78 7.43
C ALA A 204 3.40 -3.47 8.22
N SER A 205 2.25 -2.81 8.45
CA SER A 205 2.21 -1.59 9.27
C SER A 205 2.47 -1.88 10.73
N VAL A 206 1.97 -3.01 11.26
CA VAL A 206 2.27 -3.46 12.63
C VAL A 206 3.77 -3.67 12.80
N ARG A 207 4.42 -4.34 11.83
CA ARG A 207 5.87 -4.56 11.82
C ARG A 207 6.65 -3.24 11.71
N ASP A 208 6.19 -2.31 10.88
CA ASP A 208 6.81 -1.00 10.70
C ASP A 208 6.79 -0.17 11.99
N TYR A 209 5.66 -0.12 12.69
CA TYR A 209 5.58 0.54 14.00
C TYR A 209 6.52 -0.07 15.03
N LEU A 210 6.63 -1.40 15.04
CA LEU A 210 7.52 -2.08 15.97
C LEU A 210 9.00 -1.79 15.68
N VAL A 211 9.41 -1.98 14.42
CA VAL A 211 10.84 -1.90 14.04
C VAL A 211 11.34 -0.45 14.01
N ASN A 212 10.60 0.46 13.39
CA ASN A 212 11.06 1.84 13.22
C ASN A 212 10.80 2.73 14.43
N TYR A 213 9.78 2.42 15.25
CA TYR A 213 9.38 3.30 16.34
C TYR A 213 9.35 2.64 17.72
N GLY A 214 9.61 1.33 17.82
CA GLY A 214 9.53 0.58 19.08
C GLY A 214 8.12 0.57 19.68
N VAL A 215 7.08 0.70 18.85
CA VAL A 215 5.68 0.80 19.28
C VAL A 215 4.93 -0.48 18.95
N SER A 216 4.31 -1.09 19.96
CA SER A 216 3.37 -2.18 19.77
C SER A 216 1.93 -1.67 19.62
N VAL A 217 1.17 -2.26 18.72
CA VAL A 217 -0.27 -1.96 18.52
C VAL A 217 -1.16 -2.67 19.55
N GLY A 218 -0.63 -3.70 20.21
CA GLY A 218 -1.27 -4.48 21.26
C GLY A 218 -0.30 -5.48 21.87
N ASP A 219 -0.65 -6.03 23.03
CA ASP A 219 0.16 -7.02 23.75
C ASP A 219 -0.08 -8.45 23.23
N ARG A 220 -1.25 -8.69 22.64
CA ARG A 220 -1.70 -9.99 22.11
C ARG A 220 -2.26 -9.82 20.71
N THR A 221 -1.46 -10.11 19.70
CA THR A 221 -1.83 -9.91 18.29
C THR A 221 -2.10 -11.24 17.59
N VAL A 222 -3.30 -11.43 17.05
CA VAL A 222 -3.58 -12.53 16.11
C VAL A 222 -3.20 -12.09 14.70
N VAL A 223 -2.41 -12.92 14.00
CA VAL A 223 -2.02 -12.66 12.60
C VAL A 223 -2.94 -13.43 11.66
N VAL A 224 -3.41 -12.77 10.61
CA VAL A 224 -4.34 -13.33 9.61
C VAL A 224 -3.76 -13.13 8.22
N THR A 225 -3.61 -14.21 7.45
CA THR A 225 -2.89 -14.11 6.17
C THR A 225 -3.35 -15.12 5.12
N ASN A 226 -2.91 -14.88 3.89
CA ASN A 226 -2.94 -15.80 2.75
C ASN A 226 -1.57 -15.91 2.04
N ASN A 227 -0.50 -15.42 2.70
CA ASN A 227 0.86 -15.33 2.17
C ASN A 227 1.89 -15.41 3.29
N ASP A 228 3.17 -15.55 2.94
CA ASP A 228 4.25 -15.71 3.93
C ASP A 228 4.74 -14.40 4.55
N ASP A 229 4.56 -13.24 3.90
CA ASP A 229 5.11 -11.98 4.44
C ASP A 229 4.60 -11.65 5.85
N ALA A 230 3.33 -11.98 6.16
CA ALA A 230 2.76 -11.73 7.47
C ALA A 230 3.41 -12.57 8.60
N TYR A 231 4.06 -13.69 8.26
CA TYR A 231 4.83 -14.46 9.24
C TYR A 231 6.00 -13.66 9.79
N ARG A 232 6.63 -12.79 8.99
CA ARG A 232 7.67 -11.84 9.47
C ARG A 232 7.13 -10.96 10.60
N THR A 233 5.87 -10.52 10.50
CA THR A 233 5.24 -9.72 11.56
C THR A 233 5.03 -10.54 12.83
N ALA A 234 4.55 -11.77 12.72
CA ALA A 234 4.38 -12.66 13.85
C ALA A 234 5.71 -12.97 14.56
N ILE A 235 6.77 -13.24 13.77
CA ILE A 235 8.12 -13.48 14.25
C ILE A 235 8.65 -12.24 14.99
N ALA A 236 8.60 -11.06 14.36
CA ALA A 236 9.09 -9.82 14.94
C ALA A 236 8.40 -9.46 16.26
N LEU A 237 7.08 -9.63 16.34
CA LEU A 237 6.30 -9.43 17.58
C LEU A 237 6.77 -10.39 18.68
N THR A 238 6.93 -11.68 18.36
CA THR A 238 7.35 -12.69 19.33
C THR A 238 8.79 -12.46 19.81
N GLU A 239 9.71 -12.12 18.91
CA GLU A 239 11.11 -11.80 19.25
C GLU A 239 11.21 -10.51 20.09
N ALA A 240 10.26 -9.58 19.95
CA ALA A 240 10.13 -8.41 20.82
C ALA A 240 9.46 -8.70 22.18
N GLY A 241 9.12 -9.97 22.47
CA GLY A 241 8.51 -10.40 23.74
C GLY A 241 6.98 -10.22 23.81
N LEU A 242 6.33 -9.93 22.68
CA LEU A 242 4.87 -9.81 22.59
C LEU A 242 4.22 -11.18 22.31
N THR A 243 2.94 -11.33 22.64
CA THR A 243 2.24 -12.59 22.45
C THR A 243 1.56 -12.67 21.08
N VAL A 244 1.85 -13.72 20.32
CA VAL A 244 1.12 -14.09 19.10
C VAL A 244 0.37 -15.39 19.34
N PRO A 245 -0.93 -15.39 19.71
CA PRO A 245 -1.67 -16.58 20.05
C PRO A 245 -1.81 -17.56 18.88
N ALA A 246 -1.98 -17.04 17.67
CA ALA A 246 -2.08 -17.83 16.45
C ALA A 246 -1.78 -17.00 15.20
N ILE A 247 -1.35 -17.72 14.15
CA ILE A 247 -1.40 -17.28 12.75
C ILE A 247 -2.54 -18.05 12.09
N LEU A 248 -3.55 -17.32 11.59
CA LEU A 248 -4.66 -17.88 10.81
C LEU A 248 -4.29 -17.75 9.33
N ASP A 249 -3.90 -18.84 8.71
CA ASP A 249 -3.52 -18.89 7.31
C ASP A 249 -4.65 -19.49 6.48
N ALA A 250 -5.17 -18.71 5.55
CA ALA A 250 -6.31 -19.14 4.73
C ALA A 250 -5.93 -20.19 3.68
N ARG A 251 -4.66 -20.42 3.41
CA ARG A 251 -4.17 -21.45 2.50
C ARG A 251 -4.48 -22.83 3.04
N VAL A 252 -4.99 -23.72 2.18
CA VAL A 252 -5.48 -25.05 2.59
C VAL A 252 -4.36 -26.09 2.60
N LEU A 253 -3.39 -25.96 1.70
CA LEU A 253 -2.29 -26.91 1.59
C LEU A 253 -1.14 -26.50 2.50
N PRO A 254 -0.51 -27.46 3.21
CA PRO A 254 0.70 -27.17 3.95
C PRO A 254 1.76 -26.64 2.96
N GLN A 255 2.29 -25.49 3.27
CA GLN A 255 3.37 -24.87 2.53
C GLN A 255 4.54 -24.79 3.50
N ASP A 256 5.59 -25.58 3.23
CA ASP A 256 6.79 -25.52 4.05
C ASP A 256 7.68 -24.38 3.53
N SER A 257 7.66 -23.26 4.24
CA SER A 257 8.59 -22.15 4.02
C SER A 257 9.47 -21.93 5.25
N ALA A 258 10.60 -21.28 5.03
CA ALA A 258 11.52 -20.93 6.12
C ALA A 258 10.84 -20.05 7.19
N LEU A 259 9.99 -19.11 6.77
CA LEU A 259 9.23 -18.24 7.67
C LEU A 259 8.20 -19.00 8.50
N MET A 260 7.47 -19.94 7.87
CA MET A 260 6.53 -20.79 8.61
C MET A 260 7.24 -21.68 9.62
N THR A 261 8.37 -22.28 9.22
CA THR A 261 9.21 -23.12 10.11
C THR A 261 9.69 -22.28 11.30
N ARG A 262 10.25 -21.10 11.05
CA ARG A 262 10.71 -20.18 12.10
C ARG A 262 9.60 -19.81 13.07
N ALA A 263 8.39 -19.50 12.57
CA ALA A 263 7.23 -19.20 13.41
C ALA A 263 6.87 -20.37 14.33
N LYS A 264 6.87 -21.61 13.80
CA LYS A 264 6.61 -22.83 14.58
C LYS A 264 7.71 -23.08 15.65
N ASP A 265 8.99 -22.86 15.30
CA ASP A 265 10.12 -22.98 16.23
C ASP A 265 10.03 -21.98 17.39
N LEU A 266 9.47 -20.81 17.15
CA LEU A 266 9.16 -19.81 18.19
C LEU A 266 7.91 -20.17 19.02
N GLY A 267 7.27 -21.32 18.76
CA GLY A 267 6.09 -21.79 19.49
C GLY A 267 4.79 -21.13 19.05
N ILE A 268 4.77 -20.39 17.93
CA ILE A 268 3.55 -19.78 17.42
C ILE A 268 2.66 -20.86 16.78
N ARG A 269 1.39 -20.88 17.17
CA ARG A 269 0.41 -21.82 16.61
C ARG A 269 0.00 -21.37 15.20
N VAL A 270 0.29 -22.19 14.19
CA VAL A 270 -0.10 -21.95 12.79
C VAL A 270 -1.33 -22.80 12.46
N MET A 271 -2.40 -22.14 12.00
CA MET A 271 -3.70 -22.75 11.68
C MET A 271 -3.99 -22.58 10.18
N MET A 272 -3.62 -23.63 9.40
CA MET A 272 -3.86 -23.65 7.94
C MET A 272 -5.34 -23.91 7.62
N GLY A 273 -5.85 -23.31 6.53
CA GLY A 273 -7.24 -23.42 6.10
C GLY A 273 -8.23 -22.68 7.02
N HIS A 274 -7.75 -21.84 7.93
CA HIS A 274 -8.57 -21.10 8.88
C HIS A 274 -8.69 -19.62 8.49
N ALA A 275 -9.79 -19.03 8.93
CA ALA A 275 -10.17 -17.65 8.65
C ALA A 275 -10.79 -16.98 9.87
N VAL A 276 -10.95 -15.69 9.79
CA VAL A 276 -11.73 -14.90 10.74
C VAL A 276 -13.21 -14.98 10.39
N ALA A 277 -14.03 -15.56 11.28
CA ALA A 277 -15.48 -15.41 11.20
C ALA A 277 -15.87 -13.97 11.56
N ARG A 278 -15.35 -13.48 12.68
CA ARG A 278 -15.60 -12.12 13.14
C ARG A 278 -14.54 -11.68 14.13
N VAL A 279 -14.14 -10.41 14.06
CA VAL A 279 -13.45 -9.72 15.15
C VAL A 279 -14.48 -9.23 16.15
N THR A 280 -14.23 -9.45 17.44
CA THR A 280 -15.08 -8.98 18.54
C THR A 280 -14.50 -7.74 19.16
N GLY A 281 -15.40 -6.88 19.65
CA GLY A 281 -15.04 -5.60 20.26
C GLY A 281 -16.00 -4.49 19.86
N GLY A 282 -15.60 -3.28 20.16
CA GLY A 282 -16.37 -2.09 19.82
C GLY A 282 -15.43 -0.90 19.62
N LYS A 283 -15.00 -0.26 20.71
CA LYS A 283 -13.98 0.80 20.66
C LYS A 283 -12.57 0.27 20.41
N ARG A 284 -12.33 -1.01 20.69
CA ARG A 284 -11.08 -1.75 20.47
C ARG A 284 -11.38 -3.22 20.23
N VAL A 285 -10.46 -3.90 19.60
CA VAL A 285 -10.44 -5.36 19.48
C VAL A 285 -10.41 -5.99 20.88
N THR A 286 -11.21 -7.03 21.11
CA THR A 286 -11.20 -7.85 22.32
C THR A 286 -10.99 -9.33 22.04
N GLY A 287 -11.07 -9.75 20.79
CA GLY A 287 -10.86 -11.13 20.38
C GLY A 287 -11.20 -11.38 18.92
N VAL A 288 -10.90 -12.60 18.50
CA VAL A 288 -11.16 -13.12 17.14
C VAL A 288 -11.90 -14.44 17.25
N GLU A 289 -13.03 -14.55 16.56
CA GLU A 289 -13.75 -15.81 16.33
C GLU A 289 -13.21 -16.45 15.06
N VAL A 290 -12.70 -17.69 15.16
CA VAL A 290 -12.06 -18.43 14.08
C VAL A 290 -13.03 -19.42 13.46
N CYS A 291 -12.97 -19.56 12.14
CA CYS A 291 -13.75 -20.55 11.37
C CYS A 291 -12.89 -21.19 10.27
N SER A 292 -13.45 -22.16 9.56
CA SER A 292 -12.85 -22.68 8.32
C SER A 292 -12.95 -21.65 7.21
N GLN A 293 -11.88 -21.45 6.41
CA GLN A 293 -11.90 -20.56 5.23
C GLN A 293 -12.93 -21.01 4.19
N ALA A 294 -13.09 -22.33 3.99
CA ALA A 294 -14.08 -22.89 3.06
C ALA A 294 -15.52 -22.90 3.61
N GLY A 295 -15.72 -22.46 4.88
CA GLY A 295 -17.02 -22.50 5.56
C GLY A 295 -17.86 -21.24 5.37
N GLU A 296 -18.99 -21.20 6.10
CA GLU A 296 -19.95 -20.09 6.11
C GLU A 296 -19.81 -19.16 7.34
N GLY A 297 -18.86 -19.45 8.24
CA GLY A 297 -18.60 -18.67 9.45
C GLY A 297 -19.02 -19.36 10.76
N ALA A 298 -19.19 -20.67 10.76
CA ALA A 298 -19.36 -21.43 12.00
C ALA A 298 -18.10 -21.33 12.85
N VAL A 299 -18.23 -20.83 14.08
CA VAL A 299 -17.12 -20.59 14.98
C VAL A 299 -16.57 -21.92 15.50
N LEU A 300 -15.28 -22.15 15.31
CA LEU A 300 -14.54 -23.32 15.77
C LEU A 300 -13.81 -23.03 17.09
N GLU A 301 -13.22 -21.84 17.20
CA GLU A 301 -12.42 -21.42 18.34
C GLU A 301 -12.45 -19.89 18.49
N THR A 302 -12.13 -19.38 19.66
CA THR A 302 -12.02 -17.94 19.93
C THR A 302 -10.70 -17.62 20.63
N PHE A 303 -9.98 -16.64 20.12
CA PHE A 303 -8.76 -16.12 20.75
C PHE A 303 -9.03 -14.74 21.34
N PRO A 304 -8.83 -14.55 22.65
CA PRO A 304 -8.76 -13.22 23.24
C PRO A 304 -7.49 -12.53 22.72
N CYS A 305 -7.64 -11.32 22.17
CA CYS A 305 -6.54 -10.49 21.66
C CYS A 305 -6.97 -9.03 21.71
N ASP A 306 -6.01 -8.12 21.64
CA ASP A 306 -6.22 -6.66 21.61
C ASP A 306 -5.78 -6.05 20.28
N ALA A 307 -5.18 -6.85 19.39
CA ALA A 307 -4.87 -6.46 18.03
C ALA A 307 -5.01 -7.62 17.02
N VAL A 308 -5.26 -7.27 15.76
CA VAL A 308 -5.27 -8.19 14.62
C VAL A 308 -4.40 -7.60 13.52
N ALA A 309 -3.39 -8.36 13.10
CA ALA A 309 -2.51 -8.00 12.00
C ALA A 309 -2.90 -8.81 10.75
N MET A 310 -3.35 -8.17 9.68
CA MET A 310 -3.84 -8.85 8.48
C MET A 310 -2.98 -8.57 7.26
N SER A 311 -2.82 -9.57 6.38
CA SER A 311 -2.17 -9.43 5.08
C SER A 311 -2.91 -10.23 4.02
N GLY A 312 -3.38 -9.56 2.97
CA GLY A 312 -4.03 -10.15 1.79
C GLY A 312 -3.11 -10.24 0.56
N GLY A 313 -1.80 -10.06 0.75
CA GLY A 313 -0.81 -9.95 -0.31
C GLY A 313 -0.50 -8.50 -0.67
N TRP A 314 0.16 -8.29 -1.80
CA TRP A 314 0.69 -7.00 -2.21
C TRP A 314 0.14 -6.55 -3.56
N SER A 315 0.04 -5.24 -3.75
CA SER A 315 -0.35 -4.61 -5.01
C SER A 315 0.71 -3.59 -5.41
N PRO A 316 1.36 -3.76 -6.57
CA PRO A 316 2.32 -2.78 -7.09
C PRO A 316 1.72 -1.38 -7.20
N VAL A 317 2.51 -0.36 -6.87
CA VAL A 317 2.11 1.05 -7.02
C VAL A 317 2.34 1.49 -8.46
N VAL A 318 1.33 1.30 -9.30
CA VAL A 318 1.39 1.51 -10.75
C VAL A 318 0.78 2.83 -11.23
N HIS A 319 0.47 3.75 -10.33
CA HIS A 319 -0.29 4.96 -10.65
C HIS A 319 0.43 5.86 -11.65
N LEU A 320 1.74 6.09 -11.47
CA LEU A 320 2.52 6.92 -12.37
C LEU A 320 2.69 6.29 -13.76
N TRP A 321 2.82 4.96 -13.80
CA TRP A 321 2.82 4.20 -15.05
C TRP A 321 1.51 4.37 -15.82
N SER A 322 0.37 4.16 -15.16
CA SER A 322 -0.95 4.28 -15.78
C SER A 322 -1.31 5.72 -16.13
N HIS A 323 -0.85 6.69 -15.32
CA HIS A 323 -1.12 8.12 -15.51
C HIS A 323 -0.59 8.63 -16.86
N CYS A 324 0.54 8.13 -17.31
CA CYS A 324 1.13 8.49 -18.62
C CYS A 324 0.80 7.50 -19.75
N GLY A 325 -0.21 6.65 -19.57
CA GLY A 325 -0.78 5.81 -20.62
C GLY A 325 -0.31 4.36 -20.68
N GLY A 326 0.60 3.94 -19.81
CA GLY A 326 1.06 2.57 -19.71
C GLY A 326 -0.08 1.61 -19.33
N LYS A 327 -0.08 0.42 -19.94
CA LYS A 327 -1.10 -0.60 -19.70
C LYS A 327 -0.70 -1.49 -18.52
N LEU A 328 -1.72 -2.13 -17.94
CA LEU A 328 -1.54 -3.11 -16.86
C LEU A 328 -1.92 -4.49 -17.35
N THR A 329 -1.24 -5.51 -16.83
CA THR A 329 -1.60 -6.91 -16.99
C THR A 329 -1.95 -7.52 -15.64
N TRP A 330 -2.87 -8.49 -15.63
CA TRP A 330 -3.21 -9.25 -14.43
C TRP A 330 -2.23 -10.39 -14.24
N ASP A 331 -1.59 -10.42 -13.08
CA ASP A 331 -0.77 -11.54 -12.62
C ASP A 331 -1.62 -12.44 -11.71
N THR A 332 -1.90 -13.65 -12.20
CA THR A 332 -2.76 -14.59 -11.48
C THR A 332 -2.06 -15.19 -10.25
N ALA A 333 -0.75 -15.38 -10.31
CA ALA A 333 0.02 -15.95 -9.19
C ALA A 333 0.11 -14.99 -8.01
N GLY A 334 0.38 -13.71 -8.27
CA GLY A 334 0.39 -12.65 -7.26
C GLY A 334 -1.00 -12.06 -6.97
N ALA A 335 -2.03 -12.46 -7.76
CA ALA A 335 -3.38 -11.90 -7.70
C ALA A 335 -3.37 -10.37 -7.72
N MET A 336 -2.62 -9.76 -8.64
CA MET A 336 -2.37 -8.32 -8.68
C MET A 336 -2.27 -7.79 -10.10
N PHE A 337 -2.47 -6.49 -10.26
CA PHE A 337 -2.12 -5.80 -11.48
C PHE A 337 -0.66 -5.35 -11.43
N ARG A 338 0.06 -5.55 -12.54
CA ARG A 338 1.43 -5.05 -12.71
C ARG A 338 1.60 -4.36 -14.07
N PRO A 339 2.67 -3.56 -14.25
CA PRO A 339 2.98 -2.96 -15.52
C PRO A 339 3.07 -3.99 -16.65
N ASP A 340 2.41 -3.72 -17.78
CA ASP A 340 2.58 -4.51 -19.00
C ASP A 340 3.79 -3.97 -19.77
N VAL A 341 4.91 -4.67 -19.69
CA VAL A 341 6.17 -4.27 -20.32
C VAL A 341 6.10 -4.21 -21.85
N ASN A 342 5.11 -4.87 -22.46
CA ASN A 342 4.87 -4.84 -23.91
C ASN A 342 4.05 -3.60 -24.34
N ASN A 343 3.44 -2.90 -23.38
CA ASN A 343 2.63 -1.71 -23.62
C ASN A 343 3.03 -0.58 -22.65
N PRO A 344 4.32 -0.13 -22.68
CA PRO A 344 4.81 0.93 -21.83
C PRO A 344 4.22 2.29 -22.21
N PRO A 345 4.35 3.30 -21.34
CA PRO A 345 4.09 4.68 -21.72
C PRO A 345 5.03 5.09 -22.87
N LEU A 346 4.47 5.62 -23.97
CA LEU A 346 5.23 6.01 -25.15
C LEU A 346 5.41 7.53 -25.22
N GLY A 347 6.61 7.96 -25.57
CA GLY A 347 6.92 9.33 -25.94
C GLY A 347 6.39 9.69 -27.34
N ALA A 348 6.52 10.94 -27.74
CA ALA A 348 6.13 11.42 -29.08
C ALA A 348 6.92 10.75 -30.23
N ASP A 349 8.09 10.21 -29.90
CA ASP A 349 8.96 9.44 -30.80
C ASP A 349 8.56 7.96 -30.93
N GLY A 350 7.51 7.54 -30.20
CA GLY A 350 7.03 6.16 -30.16
C GLY A 350 7.86 5.21 -29.31
N HIS A 351 8.86 5.71 -28.57
CA HIS A 351 9.67 4.91 -27.64
C HIS A 351 9.16 5.00 -26.21
N GLY A 352 9.38 3.93 -25.44
CA GLY A 352 9.06 3.91 -24.01
C GLY A 352 9.97 4.88 -23.23
N PHE A 353 9.39 5.67 -22.35
CA PHE A 353 10.13 6.65 -21.52
C PHE A 353 9.94 6.42 -20.02
N VAL A 354 9.23 5.39 -19.62
CA VAL A 354 9.05 4.97 -18.22
C VAL A 354 9.31 3.48 -18.11
N THR A 355 10.07 3.09 -17.11
CA THR A 355 10.34 1.69 -16.74
C THR A 355 9.96 1.49 -15.27
N ALA A 356 9.32 0.38 -14.93
CA ALA A 356 9.06 0.02 -13.54
C ALA A 356 10.17 -0.89 -13.02
N ALA A 357 10.54 -0.74 -11.74
CA ALA A 357 11.57 -1.56 -11.11
C ALA A 357 11.18 -2.05 -9.72
N GLY A 358 11.65 -3.25 -9.36
CA GLY A 358 11.43 -3.89 -8.08
C GLY A 358 9.95 -4.22 -7.82
N ALA A 359 9.45 -3.95 -6.61
CA ALA A 359 8.08 -4.29 -6.25
C ALA A 359 7.02 -3.53 -7.07
N ALA A 360 7.35 -2.38 -7.66
CA ALA A 360 6.49 -1.70 -8.64
C ALA A 360 6.36 -2.49 -9.95
N GLY A 361 7.36 -3.31 -10.30
CA GLY A 361 7.34 -4.26 -11.41
C GLY A 361 6.71 -5.61 -11.07
N GLY A 362 6.47 -5.87 -9.76
CA GLY A 362 5.90 -7.14 -9.26
C GLY A 362 6.94 -8.12 -8.70
N PHE A 363 8.15 -7.66 -8.37
CA PHE A 363 9.19 -8.46 -7.73
C PHE A 363 9.23 -8.15 -6.23
N PHE A 364 9.16 -9.18 -5.38
CA PHE A 364 9.04 -8.99 -3.92
C PHE A 364 10.19 -9.60 -3.12
N ALA A 365 10.86 -10.63 -3.61
CA ALA A 365 12.08 -11.15 -2.98
C ALA A 365 13.23 -10.16 -3.15
N LEU A 366 14.01 -9.93 -2.09
CA LEU A 366 15.08 -8.93 -2.07
C LEU A 366 16.10 -9.13 -3.20
N ASP A 367 16.47 -10.37 -3.48
CA ASP A 367 17.38 -10.74 -4.57
C ASP A 367 16.79 -10.37 -5.94
N ASP A 368 15.53 -10.77 -6.20
CA ASP A 368 14.84 -10.44 -7.44
C ASP A 368 14.66 -8.92 -7.63
N ILE A 369 14.41 -8.18 -6.53
CA ILE A 369 14.30 -6.71 -6.54
C ILE A 369 15.61 -6.06 -6.99
N LEU A 370 16.75 -6.50 -6.46
CA LEU A 370 18.07 -5.94 -6.80
C LEU A 370 18.45 -6.23 -8.25
N HIS A 371 18.29 -7.48 -8.67
CA HIS A 371 18.57 -7.88 -10.06
C HIS A 371 17.68 -7.17 -11.08
N ASP A 372 16.37 -7.07 -10.80
CA ASP A 372 15.43 -6.36 -11.68
C ASP A 372 15.76 -4.85 -11.75
N ALA A 373 16.09 -4.22 -10.62
CA ALA A 373 16.44 -2.80 -10.57
C ALA A 373 17.72 -2.51 -11.37
N HIS A 374 18.74 -3.37 -11.23
CA HIS A 374 19.98 -3.30 -11.99
C HIS A 374 19.70 -3.44 -13.50
N ALA A 375 19.01 -4.50 -13.91
CA ALA A 375 18.69 -4.76 -15.32
C ALA A 375 17.82 -3.65 -15.94
N ALA A 376 16.83 -3.13 -15.19
CA ALA A 376 16.00 -2.02 -15.62
C ALA A 376 16.84 -0.76 -15.88
N ALA A 377 17.75 -0.43 -14.97
CA ALA A 377 18.63 0.75 -15.13
C ALA A 377 19.64 0.57 -16.25
N ASP A 378 20.25 -0.61 -16.43
CA ASP A 378 21.15 -0.91 -17.54
C ASP A 378 20.43 -0.74 -18.89
N GLY A 379 19.22 -1.29 -19.03
CA GLY A 379 18.39 -1.10 -20.24
C GLY A 379 18.09 0.38 -20.51
N VAL A 380 17.78 1.15 -19.47
CA VAL A 380 17.50 2.59 -19.57
C VAL A 380 18.73 3.36 -20.03
N VAL A 381 19.89 3.19 -19.39
CA VAL A 381 21.10 3.95 -19.76
C VAL A 381 21.62 3.55 -21.16
N THR A 382 21.49 2.28 -21.52
CA THR A 382 21.79 1.80 -22.88
C THR A 382 20.92 2.49 -23.92
N THR A 383 19.62 2.61 -23.68
CA THR A 383 18.66 3.32 -24.56
C THR A 383 19.03 4.80 -24.70
N LEU A 384 19.54 5.43 -23.66
CA LEU A 384 20.01 6.82 -23.66
C LEU A 384 21.40 7.01 -24.27
N GLY A 385 22.06 5.92 -24.70
CA GLY A 385 23.39 5.95 -25.34
C GLY A 385 24.57 5.95 -24.38
N PHE A 386 24.35 5.71 -23.11
CA PHE A 386 25.41 5.48 -22.12
C PHE A 386 25.89 4.03 -22.15
N LYS A 387 27.04 3.78 -21.55
CA LYS A 387 27.58 2.43 -21.37
C LYS A 387 27.83 2.16 -19.90
N LEU A 388 27.30 1.05 -19.40
CA LEU A 388 27.60 0.57 -18.07
C LEU A 388 29.02 -0.04 -18.05
N PRO A 389 29.87 0.25 -17.03
CA PRO A 389 31.14 -0.43 -16.83
C PRO A 389 30.97 -1.94 -16.67
N ALA A 390 31.89 -2.73 -17.20
CA ALA A 390 31.79 -4.20 -17.18
C ALA A 390 31.84 -4.82 -15.77
N ASP A 391 32.38 -4.10 -14.81
CA ASP A 391 32.47 -4.45 -13.39
C ASP A 391 31.27 -3.96 -12.55
N ALA A 392 30.37 -3.21 -13.16
CA ALA A 392 29.11 -2.83 -12.50
C ALA A 392 28.16 -4.03 -12.52
N VAL A 393 28.13 -4.75 -11.40
CA VAL A 393 27.29 -5.94 -11.23
C VAL A 393 26.20 -5.67 -10.20
N SER A 394 25.10 -6.40 -10.33
CA SER A 394 24.02 -6.42 -9.32
C SER A 394 24.55 -7.06 -8.03
N PRO A 395 24.27 -6.49 -6.86
CA PRO A 395 24.52 -7.18 -5.60
C PRO A 395 23.58 -8.38 -5.45
N ASN A 396 24.01 -9.39 -4.66
CA ASN A 396 23.22 -10.59 -4.42
C ASN A 396 22.64 -10.56 -3.01
N ALA A 397 21.37 -10.92 -2.86
CA ALA A 397 20.76 -11.07 -1.55
C ALA A 397 20.49 -12.55 -1.22
N ASP A 398 20.46 -12.86 0.06
CA ASP A 398 20.05 -14.18 0.51
C ASP A 398 18.60 -14.43 0.12
N ARG A 399 18.38 -15.43 -0.75
CA ARG A 399 17.06 -15.77 -1.23
C ARG A 399 16.29 -16.54 -0.17
N GLN A 400 15.22 -15.95 0.32
CA GLN A 400 14.22 -16.66 1.12
C GLN A 400 13.09 -17.08 0.19
N GLU A 401 12.93 -18.38 -0.01
CA GLU A 401 11.81 -18.91 -0.77
C GLU A 401 10.53 -18.74 0.05
N GLU A 402 9.56 -18.03 -0.53
CA GLU A 402 8.21 -17.88 0.02
C GLU A 402 7.24 -18.81 -0.69
N ALA A 403 6.33 -19.37 0.08
CA ALA A 403 5.27 -20.19 -0.47
C ALA A 403 4.28 -19.35 -1.28
N PRO A 404 3.66 -19.91 -2.35
CA PRO A 404 2.70 -19.19 -3.16
C PRO A 404 1.55 -18.57 -2.37
N LEU A 405 1.14 -17.39 -2.77
CA LEU A 405 -0.06 -16.72 -2.26
C LEU A 405 -1.31 -17.46 -2.74
N ALA A 406 -2.33 -17.56 -1.87
CA ALA A 406 -3.66 -18.00 -2.28
C ALA A 406 -4.61 -16.77 -2.32
N PRO A 407 -5.24 -16.44 -3.46
CA PRO A 407 -6.17 -15.33 -3.52
C PRO A 407 -7.35 -15.53 -2.56
N VAL A 408 -7.57 -14.57 -1.67
CA VAL A 408 -8.68 -14.57 -0.70
C VAL A 408 -9.34 -13.20 -0.73
N TRP A 409 -10.58 -13.16 -1.23
CA TRP A 409 -11.33 -11.92 -1.38
C TRP A 409 -12.40 -11.74 -0.30
N MET A 410 -12.75 -12.82 0.37
CA MET A 410 -13.72 -12.86 1.46
C MET A 410 -13.34 -13.94 2.49
N MET A 411 -13.45 -13.62 3.77
CA MET A 411 -13.27 -14.54 4.89
C MET A 411 -14.53 -14.61 5.75
N PRO A 412 -15.03 -15.81 5.97
CA PRO A 412 -14.78 -17.03 5.21
C PRO A 412 -15.35 -16.93 3.79
N GLN A 413 -14.94 -17.82 2.89
CA GLN A 413 -15.36 -17.76 1.48
C GLN A 413 -16.89 -17.82 1.31
N GLY A 414 -17.57 -18.65 2.08
CA GLY A 414 -19.04 -18.79 2.12
C GLY A 414 -19.72 -17.88 3.13
N ALA A 415 -19.13 -16.75 3.55
CA ALA A 415 -19.70 -15.88 4.58
C ALA A 415 -21.17 -15.60 4.39
N ASN A 416 -21.98 -15.80 5.41
CA ASN A 416 -23.41 -15.53 5.40
C ASN A 416 -23.71 -14.02 5.37
N VAL A 417 -24.99 -13.66 5.16
CA VAL A 417 -25.42 -12.26 5.02
C VAL A 417 -25.02 -11.41 6.23
N LYS A 418 -25.16 -11.94 7.47
CA LYS A 418 -24.87 -11.20 8.69
C LYS A 418 -23.38 -10.83 8.80
N LEU A 419 -22.49 -11.70 8.32
CA LEU A 419 -21.05 -11.44 8.29
C LEU A 419 -20.72 -10.41 7.20
N ARG A 420 -21.29 -10.57 5.99
CA ARG A 420 -21.06 -9.62 4.87
C ARG A 420 -21.52 -8.20 5.17
N GLU A 421 -22.56 -8.01 5.96
CA GLU A 421 -23.04 -6.70 6.42
C GLU A 421 -22.07 -6.02 7.42
N LYS A 422 -21.06 -6.75 7.91
CA LYS A 422 -20.03 -6.26 8.85
C LYS A 422 -18.62 -6.36 8.28
N THR A 423 -18.49 -6.59 6.97
CA THR A 423 -17.24 -6.72 6.25
C THR A 423 -17.01 -5.47 5.41
N TRP A 424 -15.98 -4.72 5.74
CA TRP A 424 -15.67 -3.45 5.11
C TRP A 424 -14.64 -3.63 3.98
N LEU A 425 -14.86 -2.93 2.88
CA LEU A 425 -13.97 -2.85 1.73
C LEU A 425 -13.27 -1.51 1.66
N ASP A 426 -14.00 -0.42 1.89
CA ASP A 426 -13.49 0.94 1.93
C ASP A 426 -13.76 1.54 3.31
N TYR A 427 -12.70 1.78 4.07
CA TYR A 427 -12.78 2.30 5.44
C TYR A 427 -12.99 3.81 5.49
N GLN A 428 -12.71 4.53 4.40
CA GLN A 428 -12.86 5.99 4.33
C GLN A 428 -14.28 6.39 3.93
N ASN A 429 -14.90 5.61 3.04
CA ASN A 429 -16.26 5.84 2.56
C ASN A 429 -17.29 4.86 3.12
N ASP A 430 -16.92 4.07 4.12
CA ASP A 430 -17.82 3.12 4.80
C ASP A 430 -18.52 2.13 3.84
N VAL A 431 -17.80 1.64 2.81
CA VAL A 431 -18.37 0.69 1.85
C VAL A 431 -18.11 -0.75 2.28
N LYS A 432 -19.18 -1.54 2.29
CA LYS A 432 -19.18 -2.95 2.69
C LYS A 432 -19.34 -3.89 1.49
N VAL A 433 -19.04 -5.15 1.70
CA VAL A 433 -19.32 -6.24 0.74
C VAL A 433 -20.81 -6.27 0.36
N SER A 434 -21.72 -6.06 1.32
CA SER A 434 -23.16 -5.99 1.07
C SER A 434 -23.54 -4.86 0.12
N ASP A 435 -22.85 -3.72 0.15
CA ASP A 435 -23.17 -2.55 -0.66
C ASP A 435 -22.78 -2.77 -2.14
N VAL A 436 -21.62 -3.40 -2.38
CA VAL A 436 -21.18 -3.76 -3.73
C VAL A 436 -22.14 -4.81 -4.33
N ARG A 437 -22.54 -5.81 -3.55
CA ARG A 437 -23.51 -6.82 -3.98
C ARG A 437 -24.89 -6.21 -4.24
N LEU A 438 -25.34 -5.25 -3.44
CA LEU A 438 -26.57 -4.51 -3.68
C LEU A 438 -26.49 -3.73 -5.00
N ALA A 439 -25.37 -3.06 -5.27
CA ALA A 439 -25.16 -2.37 -6.53
C ALA A 439 -25.31 -3.31 -7.74
N ALA A 440 -24.66 -4.48 -7.69
CA ALA A 440 -24.80 -5.49 -8.74
C ALA A 440 -26.24 -6.01 -8.87
N GLN A 441 -26.93 -6.24 -7.76
CA GLN A 441 -28.33 -6.68 -7.75
C GLN A 441 -29.29 -5.62 -8.34
N GLU A 442 -28.99 -4.33 -8.17
CA GLU A 442 -29.73 -3.22 -8.75
C GLU A 442 -29.37 -2.94 -10.22
N GLY A 443 -28.50 -3.75 -10.83
CA GLY A 443 -28.16 -3.68 -12.25
C GLY A 443 -26.95 -2.84 -12.61
N PHE A 444 -26.16 -2.39 -11.63
CA PHE A 444 -24.89 -1.69 -11.87
C PHE A 444 -23.76 -2.69 -12.18
N VAL A 445 -23.77 -3.23 -13.39
CA VAL A 445 -22.82 -4.26 -13.85
C VAL A 445 -21.44 -3.66 -14.14
N SER A 446 -21.39 -2.40 -14.59
CA SER A 446 -20.12 -1.71 -14.81
C SER A 446 -19.44 -1.35 -13.48
N VAL A 447 -18.16 -1.69 -13.35
CA VAL A 447 -17.35 -1.35 -12.17
C VAL A 447 -17.39 0.16 -11.87
N GLU A 448 -17.32 1.01 -12.90
CA GLU A 448 -17.40 2.46 -12.76
C GLU A 448 -18.75 2.93 -12.22
N HIS A 449 -19.84 2.28 -12.61
CA HIS A 449 -21.17 2.61 -12.09
C HIS A 449 -21.34 2.11 -10.66
N ALA A 450 -20.93 0.87 -10.37
CA ALA A 450 -20.94 0.32 -9.02
C ALA A 450 -20.10 1.16 -8.06
N LYS A 451 -18.92 1.60 -8.50
CA LYS A 451 -18.04 2.52 -7.77
C LYS A 451 -18.74 3.83 -7.42
N ARG A 452 -19.39 4.49 -8.38
CA ARG A 452 -20.11 5.75 -8.13
C ARG A 452 -21.34 5.57 -7.25
N TYR A 453 -22.04 4.45 -7.40
CA TYR A 453 -23.22 4.13 -6.58
C TYR A 453 -22.86 3.88 -5.12
N THR A 454 -21.75 3.18 -4.87
CA THR A 454 -21.30 2.82 -3.52
C THR A 454 -20.31 3.81 -2.92
N THR A 455 -19.72 4.69 -3.72
CA THR A 455 -18.54 5.54 -3.39
C THR A 455 -17.25 4.78 -3.14
N LEU A 456 -17.19 3.48 -3.51
CA LEU A 456 -15.99 2.64 -3.36
C LEU A 456 -14.77 3.26 -4.04
N GLY A 457 -13.68 3.43 -3.30
CA GLY A 457 -12.41 3.93 -3.82
C GLY A 457 -12.44 5.39 -4.29
N MET A 458 -13.39 6.19 -3.82
CA MET A 458 -13.53 7.62 -4.16
C MET A 458 -12.98 8.54 -3.07
N ALA A 459 -12.41 8.01 -2.01
CA ALA A 459 -11.79 8.77 -0.93
C ALA A 459 -10.32 9.16 -1.26
N THR A 460 -9.60 9.69 -0.29
CA THR A 460 -8.23 10.23 -0.46
C THR A 460 -7.21 9.20 -0.92
N ASP A 461 -7.37 7.92 -0.56
CA ASP A 461 -6.51 6.83 -1.03
C ASP A 461 -6.77 6.44 -2.49
N GLN A 462 -7.83 6.96 -3.11
CA GLN A 462 -8.25 6.67 -4.49
C GLN A 462 -8.39 5.16 -4.76
N GLY A 463 -8.82 4.43 -3.73
CA GLY A 463 -9.11 3.00 -3.81
C GLY A 463 -7.90 2.07 -3.82
N LYS A 464 -6.72 2.56 -3.40
CA LYS A 464 -5.51 1.73 -3.33
C LYS A 464 -5.68 0.51 -2.45
N LEU A 465 -6.43 0.63 -1.35
CA LEU A 465 -6.72 -0.48 -0.43
C LEU A 465 -7.97 -1.27 -0.80
N SER A 466 -8.93 -0.66 -1.50
CA SER A 466 -10.29 -1.19 -1.64
C SER A 466 -10.64 -1.72 -3.03
N ASN A 467 -10.10 -1.13 -4.11
CA ASN A 467 -10.58 -1.38 -5.48
C ASN A 467 -10.44 -2.85 -5.91
N ILE A 468 -9.32 -3.52 -5.62
CA ILE A 468 -9.10 -4.91 -6.03
C ILE A 468 -10.07 -5.84 -5.29
N ASN A 469 -10.20 -5.67 -3.96
CA ASN A 469 -11.13 -6.46 -3.16
C ASN A 469 -12.59 -6.22 -3.58
N GLY A 470 -12.93 -4.97 -3.89
CA GLY A 470 -14.25 -4.62 -4.38
C GLY A 470 -14.57 -5.18 -5.77
N LEU A 471 -13.59 -5.22 -6.67
CA LEU A 471 -13.73 -5.83 -7.99
C LEU A 471 -13.95 -7.34 -7.91
N ALA A 472 -13.28 -8.01 -6.97
CA ALA A 472 -13.33 -9.46 -6.81
C ALA A 472 -14.54 -9.95 -5.97
N THR A 473 -15.31 -9.04 -5.36
CA THR A 473 -16.48 -9.34 -4.53
C THR A 473 -17.78 -9.42 -5.33
#